data_53e842766d5c1eb653e1c9f663d46a7e
#
_entry.id   53e842766d5c1eb653e1c9f663d46a7e
#
_cell.length_a   1.000
_cell.length_b   1.000
_cell.length_c   1.000
_cell.angle_alpha   90.00
_cell.angle_beta   90.00
_cell.angle_gamma   90.00
#
_symmetry.space_group_name_H-M   'P 1'
#
loop_
_entity.id
_entity.type
_entity.pdbx_description
1 polymer ?
#
loop_
_entity_poly.entity_id
_entity_poly.type
_entity_poly.pdbx_seq_one_letter_code
_entity_poly.pdbx_strand_id
1 'polypeptide(L)'
;MLGLDNSGKTTILKKLSDEDITHIMPTQGFNIKSLMRDGFKLNVWDIGGQKSIRPYWRNYYDQTDALIYVIDSADRRRMEESGVELQQLLDEERLSHVPLLVMANKQDLLNALSEEEISAELGLFELRDRIWQILPCSAKTGDGLQEAMEWIVEQINTGKEGDEGKA
;
A
#
# COMPACT_ATOMS: atom_id res chain seq x y z
N MET A 1 -3.01 2.16 4.25
CA MET A 1 -2.74 0.95 3.44
C MET A 1 -4.06 0.44 2.88
N LEU A 2 -4.20 0.46 1.59
CA LEU A 2 -5.40 0.11 0.87
C LEU A 2 -5.14 -1.02 -0.12
N GLY A 3 -6.19 -1.51 -0.74
CA GLY A 3 -6.17 -2.61 -1.70
C GLY A 3 -7.44 -3.44 -1.56
N LEU A 4 -7.69 -4.33 -2.49
CA LEU A 4 -8.85 -5.20 -2.43
C LEU A 4 -8.79 -6.14 -1.22
N ASP A 5 -9.93 -6.67 -0.84
CA ASP A 5 -9.98 -7.76 0.13
C ASP A 5 -9.13 -8.94 -0.36
N ASN A 6 -8.52 -9.65 0.56
CA ASN A 6 -7.61 -10.77 0.30
C ASN A 6 -6.31 -10.41 -0.44
N SER A 7 -5.95 -9.13 -0.51
CA SER A 7 -4.64 -8.73 -1.08
C SER A 7 -3.47 -8.98 -0.13
N GLY A 8 -3.75 -9.14 1.17
CA GLY A 8 -2.74 -9.43 2.18
C GLY A 8 -2.34 -8.25 3.06
N LYS A 9 -3.10 -7.16 3.08
CA LYS A 9 -2.82 -5.96 3.89
C LYS A 9 -2.64 -6.29 5.37
N THR A 10 -3.61 -6.97 5.96
CA THR A 10 -3.58 -7.32 7.38
C THR A 10 -2.41 -8.25 7.69
N THR A 11 -2.10 -9.19 6.81
CA THR A 11 -0.96 -10.10 6.95
C THR A 11 0.36 -9.32 6.92
N ILE A 12 0.51 -8.37 6.01
CA ILE A 12 1.68 -7.49 5.94
C ILE A 12 1.85 -6.74 7.26
N LEU A 13 0.79 -6.12 7.74
CA LEU A 13 0.85 -5.32 8.95
C LEU A 13 1.19 -6.16 10.18
N LYS A 14 0.62 -7.34 10.31
CA LYS A 14 0.95 -8.27 11.40
C LYS A 14 2.39 -8.77 11.32
N LYS A 15 2.89 -9.07 10.11
CA LYS A 15 4.27 -9.49 9.91
C LYS A 15 5.25 -8.39 10.31
N LEU A 16 4.97 -7.15 9.95
CA LEU A 16 5.77 -5.99 10.33
C LEU A 16 5.77 -5.74 11.84
N SER A 17 4.70 -6.12 12.53
CA SER A 17 4.55 -5.99 13.98
C SER A 17 5.01 -7.23 14.76
N ASP A 18 5.59 -8.22 14.09
CA ASP A 18 5.98 -9.53 14.64
C ASP A 18 4.81 -10.30 15.29
N GLU A 19 3.61 -10.10 14.77
CA GLU A 19 2.43 -10.84 15.23
C GLU A 19 2.28 -12.17 14.49
N ASP A 20 1.53 -13.09 15.09
CA ASP A 20 1.20 -14.38 14.48
C ASP A 20 0.28 -14.17 13.27
N ILE A 21 0.69 -14.70 12.10
CA ILE A 21 -0.05 -14.58 10.85
C ILE A 21 -0.84 -15.84 10.47
N THR A 22 -0.84 -16.89 11.32
CA THR A 22 -1.51 -18.16 11.00
C THR A 22 -3.03 -18.07 11.03
N HIS A 23 -3.59 -17.11 11.73
CA HIS A 23 -5.03 -16.91 11.87
C HIS A 23 -5.44 -15.50 11.44
N ILE A 24 -5.39 -15.26 10.12
CA ILE A 24 -5.80 -13.98 9.54
C ILE A 24 -7.26 -14.07 9.10
N MET A 25 -8.08 -13.15 9.61
CA MET A 25 -9.46 -12.95 9.17
C MET A 25 -9.59 -11.64 8.39
N PRO A 26 -10.54 -11.53 7.45
CA PRO A 26 -10.79 -10.28 6.75
C PRO A 26 -11.03 -9.12 7.72
N THR A 27 -10.40 -7.97 7.43
CA THR A 27 -10.56 -6.77 8.25
C THR A 27 -11.96 -6.19 8.06
N GLN A 28 -12.70 -6.12 9.14
CA GLN A 28 -14.01 -5.46 9.18
C GLN A 28 -13.84 -4.05 9.75
N GLY A 29 -13.90 -3.04 8.88
CA GLY A 29 -13.61 -1.67 9.24
C GLY A 29 -12.14 -1.34 9.02
N PHE A 30 -11.40 -1.11 10.10
CA PHE A 30 -9.98 -0.74 10.00
C PHE A 30 -9.17 -1.31 11.18
N ASN A 31 -7.84 -1.33 10.99
CA ASN A 31 -6.88 -1.72 12.00
C ASN A 31 -5.71 -0.73 11.98
N ILE A 32 -5.21 -0.33 13.14
CA ILE A 32 -4.09 0.62 13.25
C ILE A 32 -2.95 -0.05 13.98
N LYS A 33 -1.74 0.10 13.46
CA LYS A 33 -0.50 -0.29 14.14
C LYS A 33 0.50 0.85 14.09
N SER A 34 1.19 1.04 15.20
CA SER A 34 2.33 1.96 15.28
C SER A 34 3.61 1.17 15.12
N LEU A 35 4.42 1.55 14.14
CA LEU A 35 5.69 0.90 13.83
C LEU A 35 6.82 1.91 14.02
N MET A 36 7.91 1.48 14.64
CA MET A 36 9.12 2.30 14.76
C MET A 36 10.12 1.86 13.70
N ARG A 37 10.53 2.79 12.83
CA ARG A 37 11.53 2.57 11.78
C ARG A 37 12.40 3.82 11.64
N ASP A 38 13.73 3.65 11.70
CA ASP A 38 14.72 4.71 11.45
C ASP A 38 14.47 5.99 12.26
N GLY A 39 14.02 5.85 13.52
CA GLY A 39 13.70 6.96 14.40
C GLY A 39 12.32 7.59 14.18
N PHE A 40 11.56 7.09 13.22
CA PHE A 40 10.21 7.56 12.94
C PHE A 40 9.15 6.63 13.52
N LYS A 41 8.07 7.20 14.01
CA LYS A 41 6.87 6.47 14.39
C LYS A 41 5.88 6.52 13.23
N LEU A 42 5.66 5.37 12.59
CA LEU A 42 4.67 5.23 11.53
C LEU A 42 3.36 4.73 12.10
N ASN A 43 2.29 5.47 11.88
CA ASN A 43 0.95 5.01 12.16
C ASN A 43 0.35 4.45 10.88
N VAL A 44 0.30 3.12 10.78
CA VAL A 44 -0.19 2.44 9.59
C VAL A 44 -1.64 2.03 9.79
N TRP A 45 -2.50 2.52 8.92
CA TRP A 45 -3.92 2.21 8.91
C TRP A 45 -4.21 1.16 7.86
N ASP A 46 -4.61 -0.03 8.29
CA ASP A 46 -5.09 -1.08 7.43
C ASP A 46 -6.61 -0.97 7.34
N ILE A 47 -7.12 -0.56 6.19
CA ILE A 47 -8.55 -0.34 6.00
C ILE A 47 -9.12 -1.48 5.15
N GLY A 48 -10.24 -2.03 5.57
CA GLY A 48 -10.86 -3.16 4.90
C GLY A 48 -11.08 -2.94 3.40
N GLY A 49 -10.77 -3.97 2.61
CA GLY A 49 -10.83 -3.92 1.15
C GLY A 49 -12.10 -4.49 0.53
N GLN A 50 -13.06 -4.94 1.36
CA GLN A 50 -14.33 -5.43 0.87
C GLN A 50 -15.08 -4.32 0.13
N LYS A 51 -15.76 -4.67 -0.95
CA LYS A 51 -16.44 -3.71 -1.82
C LYS A 51 -17.39 -2.78 -1.06
N SER A 52 -18.08 -3.28 -0.04
CA SER A 52 -19.00 -2.51 0.80
C SER A 52 -18.28 -1.47 1.68
N ILE A 53 -16.99 -1.66 1.96
CA ILE A 53 -16.20 -0.78 2.83
C ILE A 53 -15.47 0.30 2.02
N ARG A 54 -15.17 0.07 0.76
CA ARG A 54 -14.40 1.01 -0.09
C ARG A 54 -14.94 2.43 -0.13
N PRO A 55 -16.27 2.68 -0.12
CA PRO A 55 -16.78 4.05 -0.05
C PRO A 55 -16.34 4.82 1.19
N TYR A 56 -15.97 4.13 2.27
CA TYR A 56 -15.51 4.75 3.51
C TYR A 56 -14.02 5.08 3.51
N TRP A 57 -13.26 4.64 2.49
CA TRP A 57 -11.84 4.96 2.38
C TRP A 57 -11.58 6.46 2.41
N ARG A 58 -12.46 7.26 1.83
CA ARG A 58 -12.37 8.72 1.76
C ARG A 58 -12.27 9.38 3.14
N ASN A 59 -12.75 8.73 4.19
CA ASN A 59 -12.73 9.27 5.56
C ASN A 59 -11.31 9.39 6.12
N TYR A 60 -10.33 8.76 5.47
CA TYR A 60 -8.94 8.69 5.94
C TYR A 60 -7.98 9.52 5.10
N TYR A 61 -8.44 10.15 4.01
CA TYR A 61 -7.56 10.81 3.04
C TYR A 61 -6.90 12.07 3.58
N ASP A 62 -7.60 12.87 4.40
CA ASP A 62 -7.10 14.16 4.88
C ASP A 62 -5.87 14.03 5.79
N GLN A 63 -5.68 12.89 6.43
CA GLN A 63 -4.58 12.62 7.36
C GLN A 63 -3.51 11.71 6.76
N THR A 64 -3.51 11.53 5.45
CA THR A 64 -2.64 10.58 4.77
C THR A 64 -1.36 11.27 4.30
N ASP A 65 -0.21 10.79 4.78
CA ASP A 65 1.12 11.27 4.37
C ASP A 65 1.73 10.43 3.24
N ALA A 66 1.31 9.19 3.11
CA ALA A 66 1.72 8.29 2.04
C ALA A 66 0.64 7.24 1.82
N LEU A 67 0.48 6.81 0.58
CA LEU A 67 -0.49 5.79 0.20
C LEU A 67 0.25 4.48 -0.14
N ILE A 68 -0.13 3.41 0.54
CA ILE A 68 0.34 2.06 0.23
C ILE A 68 -0.83 1.30 -0.36
N TYR A 69 -0.66 0.81 -1.59
CA TYR A 69 -1.67 0.01 -2.29
C TYR A 69 -1.15 -1.40 -2.48
N VAL A 70 -1.84 -2.37 -1.91
CA VAL A 70 -1.42 -3.77 -1.89
C VAL A 70 -2.15 -4.57 -2.96
N ILE A 71 -1.40 -5.31 -3.77
CA ILE A 71 -1.90 -6.12 -4.86
C ILE A 71 -1.61 -7.60 -4.57
N ASP A 72 -2.61 -8.46 -4.79
CA ASP A 72 -2.40 -9.89 -4.89
C ASP A 72 -1.86 -10.20 -6.29
N SER A 73 -0.57 -10.42 -6.40
CA SER A 73 0.10 -10.63 -7.68
C SER A 73 -0.32 -11.91 -8.41
N ALA A 74 -0.93 -12.83 -7.72
CA ALA A 74 -1.40 -14.09 -8.29
C ALA A 74 -2.88 -14.05 -8.71
N ASP A 75 -3.62 -13.04 -8.31
CA ASP A 75 -5.05 -12.94 -8.60
C ASP A 75 -5.29 -12.14 -9.90
N ARG A 76 -5.08 -12.79 -11.02
CA ARG A 76 -5.23 -12.17 -12.34
C ARG A 76 -6.66 -11.75 -12.65
N ARG A 77 -7.65 -12.44 -12.08
CA ARG A 77 -9.07 -12.15 -12.31
C ARG A 77 -9.49 -10.79 -11.73
N ARG A 78 -8.85 -10.39 -10.65
CA ARG A 78 -9.19 -9.14 -9.94
C ARG A 78 -8.23 -8.01 -10.26
N MET A 79 -7.31 -8.18 -11.19
CA MET A 79 -6.33 -7.15 -11.52
C MET A 79 -7.01 -5.91 -12.12
N GLU A 80 -8.00 -6.08 -12.97
CA GLU A 80 -8.79 -4.98 -13.52
C GLU A 80 -9.55 -4.21 -12.43
N GLU A 81 -10.22 -4.93 -11.53
CA GLU A 81 -10.90 -4.33 -10.37
C GLU A 81 -9.94 -3.53 -9.50
N SER A 82 -8.76 -4.08 -9.25
CA SER A 82 -7.70 -3.43 -8.49
C SER A 82 -7.24 -2.15 -9.17
N GLY A 83 -7.07 -2.17 -10.49
CA GLY A 83 -6.69 -1.00 -11.28
C GLY A 83 -7.72 0.11 -11.25
N VAL A 84 -9.00 -0.25 -11.35
CA VAL A 84 -10.11 0.73 -11.28
C VAL A 84 -10.13 1.43 -9.93
N GLU A 85 -10.00 0.67 -8.83
CA GLU A 85 -10.00 1.25 -7.48
C GLU A 85 -8.75 2.14 -7.27
N LEU A 86 -7.60 1.74 -7.78
CA LEU A 86 -6.38 2.55 -7.68
C LEU A 86 -6.52 3.85 -8.45
N GLN A 87 -7.07 3.84 -9.66
CA GLN A 87 -7.26 5.06 -10.45
C GLN A 87 -8.21 6.04 -9.75
N GLN A 88 -9.24 5.56 -9.10
CA GLN A 88 -10.13 6.42 -8.32
C GLN A 88 -9.40 7.08 -7.15
N LEU A 89 -8.48 6.36 -6.50
CA LEU A 89 -7.64 6.93 -5.44
C LEU A 89 -6.68 7.99 -5.99
N LEU A 90 -6.10 7.75 -7.15
CA LEU A 90 -5.14 8.68 -7.77
C LEU A 90 -5.81 9.93 -8.31
N ASP A 91 -7.09 9.85 -8.67
CA ASP A 91 -7.89 10.99 -9.11
C ASP A 91 -8.41 11.85 -7.94
N GLU A 92 -8.27 11.35 -6.72
CA GLU A 92 -8.70 12.09 -5.52
C GLU A 92 -7.77 13.27 -5.24
N GLU A 93 -8.31 14.48 -5.24
CA GLU A 93 -7.55 15.72 -5.06
C GLU A 93 -6.79 15.74 -3.72
N ARG A 94 -7.40 15.22 -2.65
CA ARG A 94 -6.79 15.17 -1.31
C ARG A 94 -5.55 14.27 -1.24
N LEU A 95 -5.38 13.36 -2.22
CA LEU A 95 -4.24 12.45 -2.32
C LEU A 95 -3.27 12.85 -3.45
N SER A 96 -3.46 14.00 -4.09
CA SER A 96 -2.72 14.38 -5.31
C SER A 96 -1.22 14.51 -5.12
N HIS A 97 -0.76 14.82 -3.92
CA HIS A 97 0.66 15.07 -3.61
C HIS A 97 1.27 14.03 -2.66
N VAL A 98 0.54 13.00 -2.29
CA VAL A 98 1.12 11.93 -1.46
C VAL A 98 1.88 10.93 -2.32
N PRO A 99 3.06 10.44 -1.86
CA PRO A 99 3.76 9.38 -2.57
C PRO A 99 2.97 8.08 -2.53
N LEU A 100 3.05 7.33 -3.63
CA LEU A 100 2.38 6.04 -3.79
C LEU A 100 3.40 4.91 -3.79
N LEU A 101 3.20 3.93 -2.92
CA LEU A 101 3.90 2.65 -2.96
C LEU A 101 2.91 1.55 -3.34
N VAL A 102 3.18 0.83 -4.40
CA VAL A 102 2.44 -0.39 -4.76
C VAL A 102 3.25 -1.58 -4.26
N MET A 103 2.66 -2.36 -3.39
CA MET A 103 3.27 -3.61 -2.90
C MET A 103 2.71 -4.77 -3.71
N ALA A 104 3.54 -5.33 -4.59
CA ALA A 104 3.21 -6.51 -5.39
C ALA A 104 3.40 -7.75 -4.50
N ASN A 105 2.37 -8.06 -3.73
CA ASN A 105 2.39 -9.07 -2.69
C ASN A 105 2.18 -10.49 -3.24
N LYS A 106 2.43 -11.47 -2.41
CA LYS A 106 2.28 -12.90 -2.69
C LYS A 106 3.25 -13.41 -3.76
N GLN A 107 4.46 -12.83 -3.82
CA GLN A 107 5.51 -13.25 -4.75
C GLN A 107 6.04 -14.66 -4.45
N ASP A 108 5.72 -15.22 -3.29
CA ASP A 108 5.99 -16.63 -2.96
C ASP A 108 5.19 -17.62 -3.80
N LEU A 109 4.12 -17.17 -4.45
CA LEU A 109 3.29 -18.01 -5.32
C LEU A 109 3.90 -18.10 -6.72
N LEU A 110 3.88 -19.32 -7.29
CA LEU A 110 4.52 -19.59 -8.59
C LEU A 110 3.89 -18.83 -9.76
N ASN A 111 2.62 -18.50 -9.68
CA ASN A 111 1.89 -17.80 -10.73
C ASN A 111 1.79 -16.29 -10.51
N ALA A 112 2.58 -15.74 -9.59
CA ALA A 112 2.60 -14.31 -9.33
C ALA A 112 3.09 -13.54 -10.56
N LEU A 113 2.38 -12.44 -10.89
CA LEU A 113 2.81 -11.52 -11.94
C LEU A 113 4.02 -10.73 -11.48
N SER A 114 4.89 -10.37 -12.43
CA SER A 114 6.05 -9.52 -12.18
C SER A 114 5.63 -8.07 -11.92
N GLU A 115 6.54 -7.29 -11.36
CA GLU A 115 6.36 -5.84 -11.15
C GLU A 115 6.05 -5.12 -12.47
N GLU A 116 6.73 -5.48 -13.55
CA GLU A 116 6.51 -4.88 -14.87
C GLU A 116 5.11 -5.18 -15.40
N GLU A 117 4.67 -6.43 -15.28
CA GLU A 117 3.34 -6.84 -15.72
C GLU A 117 2.25 -6.10 -14.93
N ILE A 118 2.41 -6.00 -13.61
CA ILE A 118 1.47 -5.29 -12.74
C ILE A 118 1.47 -3.80 -13.06
N SER A 119 2.63 -3.19 -13.24
CA SER A 119 2.75 -1.77 -13.57
C SER A 119 2.03 -1.43 -14.88
N ALA A 120 2.14 -2.29 -15.87
CA ALA A 120 1.43 -2.13 -17.15
C ALA A 120 -0.08 -2.27 -16.97
N GLU A 121 -0.54 -3.28 -16.24
CA GLU A 121 -1.97 -3.52 -16.00
C GLU A 121 -2.63 -2.39 -15.19
N LEU A 122 -1.91 -1.80 -14.25
CA LEU A 122 -2.41 -0.71 -13.42
C LEU A 122 -2.21 0.67 -14.02
N GLY A 123 -1.53 0.78 -15.16
CA GLY A 123 -1.25 2.07 -15.80
C GLY A 123 -0.26 2.95 -15.05
N LEU A 124 0.65 2.36 -14.26
CA LEU A 124 1.59 3.11 -13.44
C LEU A 124 2.59 3.92 -14.27
N PHE A 125 2.99 3.42 -15.43
CA PHE A 125 3.94 4.10 -16.32
C PHE A 125 3.37 5.40 -16.91
N GLU A 126 2.07 5.60 -16.85
CA GLU A 126 1.39 6.80 -17.36
C GLU A 126 1.23 7.88 -16.30
N LEU A 127 1.58 7.59 -15.04
CA LEU A 127 1.46 8.55 -13.96
C LEU A 127 2.42 9.72 -14.15
N ARG A 128 1.91 10.95 -13.93
CA ARG A 128 2.65 12.21 -13.98
C ARG A 128 2.47 12.95 -12.66
N ASP A 129 3.49 13.76 -12.32
CA ASP A 129 3.46 14.65 -11.15
C ASP A 129 3.24 13.93 -9.81
N ARG A 130 3.64 12.65 -9.74
CA ARG A 130 3.53 11.84 -8.54
C ARG A 130 4.76 10.97 -8.35
N ILE A 131 5.26 10.96 -7.13
CA ILE A 131 6.31 10.00 -6.74
C ILE A 131 5.65 8.65 -6.51
N TRP A 132 6.09 7.64 -7.22
CA TRP A 132 5.57 6.28 -7.05
C TRP A 132 6.68 5.24 -7.18
N GLN A 133 6.45 4.09 -6.58
CA GLN A 133 7.32 2.93 -6.69
C GLN A 133 6.47 1.67 -6.59
N ILE A 134 6.92 0.61 -7.22
CA ILE A 134 6.37 -0.73 -7.04
C ILE A 134 7.47 -1.64 -6.52
N LEU A 135 7.18 -2.39 -5.46
CA LEU A 135 8.14 -3.32 -4.84
C LEU A 135 7.51 -4.70 -4.71
N PRO A 136 8.25 -5.76 -5.08
CA PRO A 136 7.78 -7.12 -4.86
C PRO A 136 7.89 -7.47 -3.39
N CYS A 137 6.94 -8.24 -2.89
CA CYS A 137 6.99 -8.69 -1.50
C CYS A 137 6.21 -9.98 -1.29
N SER A 138 6.42 -10.57 -0.13
CA SER A 138 5.64 -11.70 0.37
C SER A 138 5.41 -11.50 1.87
N ALA A 139 4.16 -11.28 2.25
CA ALA A 139 3.80 -11.20 3.66
C ALA A 139 4.02 -12.54 4.36
N LYS A 140 3.95 -13.65 3.64
CA LYS A 140 4.18 -14.98 4.18
C LYS A 140 5.63 -15.21 4.59
N THR A 141 6.59 -14.82 3.73
CA THR A 141 8.03 -15.01 3.99
C THR A 141 8.67 -13.81 4.69
N GLY A 142 8.08 -12.63 4.57
CA GLY A 142 8.64 -11.36 5.03
C GLY A 142 9.51 -10.66 4.00
N ASP A 143 9.76 -11.27 2.84
CA ASP A 143 10.60 -10.69 1.80
C ASP A 143 10.02 -9.38 1.27
N GLY A 144 10.86 -8.35 1.13
CA GLY A 144 10.50 -7.06 0.56
C GLY A 144 9.76 -6.11 1.50
N LEU A 145 9.35 -6.54 2.69
CA LEU A 145 8.59 -5.70 3.61
C LEU A 145 9.45 -4.59 4.23
N GLN A 146 10.69 -4.90 4.56
CA GLN A 146 11.61 -3.90 5.13
C GLN A 146 11.94 -2.82 4.11
N GLU A 147 12.25 -3.19 2.88
CA GLU A 147 12.54 -2.26 1.78
C GLU A 147 11.34 -1.33 1.52
N ALA A 148 10.13 -1.87 1.60
CA ALA A 148 8.91 -1.07 1.45
C ALA A 148 8.80 0.00 2.53
N MET A 149 9.05 -0.36 3.79
CA MET A 149 8.98 0.59 4.90
C MET A 149 10.10 1.63 4.83
N GLU A 150 11.30 1.25 4.46
CA GLU A 150 12.43 2.16 4.25
C GLU A 150 12.10 3.21 3.18
N TRP A 151 11.53 2.77 2.06
CA TRP A 151 11.12 3.69 1.00
C TRP A 151 10.06 4.69 1.48
N ILE A 152 9.05 4.24 2.21
CA ILE A 152 8.00 5.10 2.76
C ILE A 152 8.58 6.15 3.71
N VAL A 153 9.44 5.74 4.64
CA VAL A 153 10.10 6.67 5.58
C VAL A 153 10.92 7.71 4.83
N GLU A 154 11.68 7.29 3.83
CA GLU A 154 12.48 8.18 2.99
C GLU A 154 11.62 9.24 2.28
N GLN A 155 10.51 8.83 1.69
CA GLN A 155 9.62 9.76 0.99
C GLN A 155 8.95 10.76 1.93
N ILE A 156 8.46 10.31 3.07
CA ILE A 156 7.85 11.19 4.07
C ILE A 156 8.87 12.19 4.62
N ASN A 157 10.09 11.75 4.92
CA ASN A 157 11.16 12.59 5.44
C ASN A 157 11.58 13.65 4.42
N THR A 158 11.79 13.28 3.16
CA THR A 158 12.14 14.19 2.07
C THR A 158 11.05 15.25 1.86
N GLY A 159 9.78 14.87 1.97
CA GLY A 159 8.65 15.79 1.86
C GLY A 159 8.64 16.83 2.97
N LYS A 160 8.97 16.45 4.21
CA LYS A 160 9.06 17.37 5.35
C LYS A 160 10.20 18.36 5.21
N GLU A 161 11.38 17.92 4.78
CA GLU A 161 12.53 18.81 4.54
C GLU A 161 12.23 19.84 3.45
N GLY A 162 11.47 19.47 2.43
CA GLY A 162 11.04 20.38 1.37
C GLY A 162 10.06 21.46 1.84
N ASP A 163 9.28 21.16 2.87
CA ASP A 163 8.28 22.09 3.43
C ASP A 163 8.92 23.07 4.41
N GLU A 164 9.89 22.62 5.18
CA GLU A 164 10.67 23.50 6.08
C GLU A 164 11.56 24.49 5.32
N GLY A 165 11.98 24.16 4.10
CA GLY A 165 12.78 25.05 3.24
C GLY A 165 11.99 26.13 2.50
N LYS A 166 10.66 26.13 2.60
CA LYS A 166 9.77 27.12 1.99
C LYS A 166 9.18 28.13 2.97
N ALA A 167 9.58 28.04 4.19
CA ALA A 167 9.15 28.97 5.24
C ALA A 167 9.96 30.27 5.21
#